data_ca58a8e9370550f1f1443ab416ef4a51
#
_entry.id   ca58a8e9370550f1f1443ab416ef4a51
#
_cell.length_a   1.000
_cell.length_b   1.000
_cell.length_c   1.000
_cell.angle_alpha   90.00
_cell.angle_beta   90.00
_cell.angle_gamma   90.00
#
_symmetry.space_group_name_H-M   'P 1'
#
loop_
_entity.id
_entity.type
_entity.pdbx_description
1 polymer ?
#
loop_
_entity_poly.entity_id
_entity_poly.type
_entity_poly.pdbx_seq_one_letter_code
_entity_poly.pdbx_strand_id
1 'polypeptide(L)'
;MTTTLTWHDVLAEEKQQPYFIDTLSAVAAARAAGVTVYPPQKDVFNAFRFTELKEVKVVILGQDPYHGPGQAHGLSFSVLPGINPPPSLVNMYKELEASIPGFTRPKHGYLESWARQGVLLLNTVLTVEGGQAHSHAKLGWETFTDKVIALINQHCEGVVFLLWGAHAQKKGRIIDRQRHHILAAPHPSPLSAHRGFLGCGHFLQTNQYLTERGDAPINWIPQLPVTQA
;
A
#
# COMPACT_ATOMS: atom_id res chain seq x y z
N MET A 1 -10.45 20.76 -0.51
CA MET A 1 -11.57 20.10 -1.18
C MET A 1 -11.16 18.73 -1.68
N THR A 2 -12.02 17.75 -1.47
CA THR A 2 -11.80 16.42 -2.01
C THR A 2 -12.02 16.45 -3.53
N THR A 3 -11.09 15.84 -4.29
CA THR A 3 -11.26 15.74 -5.74
C THR A 3 -12.51 14.92 -6.11
N THR A 4 -13.15 15.24 -7.22
CA THR A 4 -14.23 14.42 -7.81
C THR A 4 -13.70 13.47 -8.89
N LEU A 5 -12.41 13.58 -9.23
CA LEU A 5 -11.79 12.74 -10.26
C LEU A 5 -11.58 11.31 -9.74
N THR A 6 -11.69 10.34 -10.64
CA THR A 6 -11.44 8.93 -10.36
C THR A 6 -10.03 8.53 -10.81
N TRP A 7 -9.56 7.36 -10.38
CA TRP A 7 -8.32 6.79 -10.91
C TRP A 7 -8.40 6.63 -12.43
N HIS A 8 -9.55 6.21 -12.94
CA HIS A 8 -9.76 6.10 -14.39
C HIS A 8 -9.51 7.43 -15.09
N ASP A 9 -10.05 8.52 -14.55
CA ASP A 9 -9.89 9.86 -15.14
C ASP A 9 -8.42 10.28 -15.21
N VAL A 10 -7.67 10.10 -14.13
CA VAL A 10 -6.31 10.62 -14.03
C VAL A 10 -5.24 9.68 -14.59
N LEU A 11 -5.53 8.38 -14.71
CA LEU A 11 -4.58 7.37 -15.20
C LEU A 11 -4.83 6.92 -16.64
N ALA A 12 -5.94 7.33 -17.28
CA ALA A 12 -6.28 6.87 -18.62
C ALA A 12 -5.16 7.16 -19.63
N GLU A 13 -4.62 8.37 -19.61
CA GLU A 13 -3.52 8.78 -20.49
C GLU A 13 -2.23 8.02 -20.17
N GLU A 14 -1.89 7.87 -18.89
CA GLU A 14 -0.69 7.16 -18.44
C GLU A 14 -0.71 5.70 -18.87
N LYS A 15 -1.87 5.06 -18.85
CA LYS A 15 -2.04 3.66 -19.26
C LYS A 15 -1.85 3.45 -20.77
N GLN A 16 -1.80 4.51 -21.56
CA GLN A 16 -1.52 4.45 -23.01
C GLN A 16 -0.03 4.65 -23.31
N GLN A 17 0.79 4.97 -22.30
CA GLN A 17 2.22 5.18 -22.50
C GLN A 17 2.92 3.86 -22.86
N PRO A 18 3.92 3.92 -23.77
CA PRO A 18 4.64 2.71 -24.20
C PRO A 18 5.24 1.90 -23.05
N TYR A 19 5.84 2.55 -22.05
CA TYR A 19 6.44 1.83 -20.93
C TYR A 19 5.40 1.01 -20.16
N PHE A 20 4.17 1.54 -19.99
CA PHE A 20 3.11 0.86 -19.27
C PHE A 20 2.60 -0.35 -20.07
N ILE A 21 2.38 -0.15 -21.36
CA ILE A 21 1.98 -1.23 -22.29
C ILE A 21 3.03 -2.33 -22.30
N ASP A 22 4.31 -1.96 -22.38
CA ASP A 22 5.43 -2.91 -22.37
C ASP A 22 5.51 -3.67 -21.04
N THR A 23 5.27 -3.00 -19.92
CA THR A 23 5.24 -3.64 -18.61
C THR A 23 4.13 -4.69 -18.53
N LEU A 24 2.91 -4.34 -18.94
CA LEU A 24 1.79 -5.29 -18.98
C LEU A 24 2.08 -6.47 -19.92
N SER A 25 2.67 -6.19 -21.07
CA SER A 25 3.01 -7.22 -22.05
C SER A 25 4.08 -8.19 -21.51
N ALA A 26 5.09 -7.67 -20.81
CA ALA A 26 6.13 -8.51 -20.21
C ALA A 26 5.54 -9.44 -19.13
N VAL A 27 4.65 -8.93 -18.29
CA VAL A 27 3.98 -9.74 -17.26
C VAL A 27 3.08 -10.79 -17.89
N ALA A 28 2.30 -10.42 -18.90
CA ALA A 28 1.43 -11.35 -19.63
C ALA A 28 2.24 -12.45 -20.32
N ALA A 29 3.37 -12.11 -20.94
CA ALA A 29 4.26 -13.07 -21.59
C ALA A 29 4.84 -14.07 -20.58
N ALA A 30 5.25 -13.60 -19.40
CA ALA A 30 5.75 -14.49 -18.34
C ALA A 30 4.67 -15.47 -17.89
N ARG A 31 3.45 -15.00 -17.67
CA ARG A 31 2.32 -15.88 -17.30
C ARG A 31 2.01 -16.90 -18.39
N ALA A 32 1.99 -16.47 -19.67
CA ALA A 32 1.73 -17.33 -20.81
C ALA A 32 2.82 -18.40 -20.97
N ALA A 33 4.06 -18.10 -20.60
CA ALA A 33 5.19 -19.03 -20.63
C ALA A 33 5.19 -20.02 -19.44
N GLY A 34 4.20 -19.96 -18.55
CA GLY A 34 4.09 -20.83 -17.39
C GLY A 34 4.87 -20.37 -16.17
N VAL A 35 5.40 -19.15 -16.17
CA VAL A 35 6.04 -18.56 -15.00
C VAL A 35 4.98 -18.18 -13.98
N THR A 36 5.18 -18.59 -12.72
CA THR A 36 4.30 -18.16 -11.64
C THR A 36 4.57 -16.70 -11.31
N VAL A 37 3.54 -15.84 -11.41
CA VAL A 37 3.64 -14.42 -11.11
C VAL A 37 2.61 -14.08 -10.03
N TYR A 38 3.03 -13.36 -9.00
CA TYR A 38 2.15 -12.87 -7.93
C TYR A 38 1.99 -11.35 -8.01
N PRO A 39 0.84 -10.81 -7.59
CA PRO A 39 -0.39 -11.52 -7.25
C PRO A 39 -1.07 -12.08 -8.51
N PRO A 40 -2.17 -12.86 -8.36
CA PRO A 40 -2.97 -13.27 -9.52
C PRO A 40 -3.39 -12.05 -10.35
N GLN A 41 -3.56 -12.23 -11.65
CA GLN A 41 -3.84 -11.13 -12.58
C GLN A 41 -5.03 -10.27 -12.14
N LYS A 42 -6.08 -10.90 -11.62
CA LYS A 42 -7.28 -10.20 -11.13
C LYS A 42 -7.02 -9.25 -9.96
N ASP A 43 -5.92 -9.45 -9.22
CA ASP A 43 -5.64 -8.73 -7.98
C ASP A 43 -4.56 -7.64 -8.13
N VAL A 44 -3.88 -7.55 -9.27
CA VAL A 44 -2.72 -6.64 -9.46
C VAL A 44 -3.06 -5.18 -9.11
N PHE A 45 -4.26 -4.72 -9.42
CA PHE A 45 -4.69 -3.34 -9.19
C PHE A 45 -5.68 -3.18 -8.04
N ASN A 46 -5.72 -4.12 -7.10
CA ASN A 46 -6.69 -4.07 -6.00
C ASN A 46 -6.56 -2.83 -5.11
N ALA A 47 -5.37 -2.29 -4.94
CA ALA A 47 -5.19 -1.05 -4.16
C ALA A 47 -6.09 0.07 -4.70
N PHE A 48 -6.18 0.20 -6.01
CA PHE A 48 -7.00 1.23 -6.67
C PHE A 48 -8.50 0.89 -6.65
N ARG A 49 -8.84 -0.39 -6.68
CA ARG A 49 -10.25 -0.83 -6.62
C ARG A 49 -10.85 -0.60 -5.25
N PHE A 50 -10.10 -0.88 -4.20
CA PHE A 50 -10.59 -0.79 -2.83
C PHE A 50 -10.54 0.64 -2.29
N THR A 51 -9.69 1.49 -2.86
CA THR A 51 -9.52 2.89 -2.43
C THR A 51 -9.52 3.79 -3.66
N GLU A 52 -10.67 4.40 -3.97
CA GLU A 52 -10.77 5.35 -5.07
C GLU A 52 -10.01 6.64 -4.74
N LEU A 53 -9.55 7.36 -5.76
CA LEU A 53 -8.74 8.57 -5.61
C LEU A 53 -9.35 9.57 -4.61
N LYS A 54 -10.64 9.83 -4.73
CA LYS A 54 -11.36 10.77 -3.83
C LYS A 54 -11.42 10.28 -2.38
N GLU A 55 -11.23 9.00 -2.15
CA GLU A 55 -11.32 8.38 -0.82
C GLU A 55 -9.97 8.29 -0.12
N VAL A 56 -8.87 8.58 -0.81
CA VAL A 56 -7.52 8.45 -0.25
C VAL A 56 -7.33 9.42 0.91
N LYS A 57 -7.13 8.90 2.10
CA LYS A 57 -6.81 9.64 3.33
C LYS A 57 -5.38 9.38 3.78
N VAL A 58 -4.91 8.15 3.58
CA VAL A 58 -3.61 7.68 4.02
C VAL A 58 -2.98 6.87 2.88
N VAL A 59 -1.68 7.02 2.69
CA VAL A 59 -0.91 6.19 1.75
C VAL A 59 0.17 5.47 2.55
N ILE A 60 0.22 4.15 2.41
CA ILE A 60 1.31 3.33 2.95
C ILE A 60 2.01 2.66 1.77
N LEU A 61 3.30 2.98 1.58
CA LEU A 61 4.08 2.42 0.48
C LEU A 61 4.80 1.15 0.91
N GLY A 62 4.60 0.07 0.15
CA GLY A 62 5.43 -1.13 0.20
C GLY A 62 6.37 -1.18 -0.99
N GLN A 63 7.19 -2.22 -1.09
CA GLN A 63 8.11 -2.41 -2.22
C GLN A 63 7.48 -3.29 -3.30
N ASP A 64 7.78 -4.58 -3.32
CA ASP A 64 7.17 -5.52 -4.24
C ASP A 64 6.25 -6.49 -3.50
N PRO A 65 5.39 -7.23 -4.22
CA PRO A 65 4.49 -8.19 -3.58
C PRO A 65 5.25 -9.33 -2.90
N TYR A 66 4.60 -9.99 -1.95
CA TYR A 66 5.09 -11.27 -1.44
C TYR A 66 5.17 -12.28 -2.58
N HIS A 67 6.24 -13.08 -2.58
CA HIS A 67 6.52 -14.03 -3.67
C HIS A 67 6.23 -15.49 -3.32
N GLY A 68 5.55 -15.74 -2.23
CA GLY A 68 5.08 -17.08 -1.82
C GLY A 68 3.65 -17.35 -2.22
N PRO A 69 3.26 -18.64 -2.33
CA PRO A 69 1.90 -19.01 -2.72
C PRO A 69 0.84 -18.48 -1.74
N GLY A 70 -0.27 -17.96 -2.26
CA GLY A 70 -1.42 -17.55 -1.46
C GLY A 70 -1.23 -16.30 -0.63
N GLN A 71 -0.10 -15.59 -0.73
CA GLN A 71 0.20 -14.42 0.08
C GLN A 71 -0.34 -13.13 -0.53
N ALA A 72 0.22 -12.71 -1.66
CA ALA A 72 -0.08 -11.42 -2.29
C ALA A 72 -1.46 -11.38 -2.91
N HIS A 73 -2.16 -10.25 -2.73
CA HIS A 73 -3.46 -10.01 -3.35
C HIS A 73 -3.66 -8.54 -3.78
N GLY A 74 -2.58 -7.81 -3.99
CA GLY A 74 -2.60 -6.45 -4.54
C GLY A 74 -2.61 -5.32 -3.53
N LEU A 75 -2.49 -5.61 -2.23
CA LEU A 75 -2.36 -4.61 -1.16
C LEU A 75 -1.02 -4.79 -0.46
N SER A 76 -0.28 -3.69 -0.28
CA SER A 76 1.00 -3.74 0.42
C SER A 76 0.83 -4.27 1.85
N PHE A 77 1.79 -5.05 2.31
CA PHE A 77 1.85 -5.67 3.65
C PHE A 77 0.77 -6.72 3.93
N SER A 78 -0.33 -6.72 3.20
CA SER A 78 -1.46 -7.61 3.41
C SER A 78 -1.24 -8.99 2.80
N VAL A 79 -1.76 -10.02 3.47
CA VAL A 79 -1.82 -11.39 2.94
C VAL A 79 -3.26 -11.89 2.93
N LEU A 80 -3.54 -12.88 2.10
CA LEU A 80 -4.85 -13.51 2.05
C LEU A 80 -5.22 -14.18 3.39
N PRO A 81 -6.51 -14.30 3.70
CA PRO A 81 -6.95 -15.07 4.86
C PRO A 81 -6.39 -16.49 4.81
N GLY A 82 -6.02 -17.04 5.96
CA GLY A 82 -5.42 -18.36 6.07
C GLY A 82 -3.90 -18.37 6.03
N ILE A 83 -3.27 -17.25 5.67
CA ILE A 83 -1.82 -17.09 5.71
C ILE A 83 -1.44 -16.33 6.99
N ASN A 84 -0.41 -16.81 7.69
CA ASN A 84 0.06 -16.13 8.88
C ASN A 84 0.61 -14.73 8.53
N PRO A 85 0.39 -13.72 9.39
CA PRO A 85 0.98 -12.40 9.17
C PRO A 85 2.50 -12.48 8.98
N PRO A 86 3.04 -11.90 7.88
CA PRO A 86 4.48 -11.87 7.66
C PRO A 86 5.21 -11.01 8.71
N PRO A 87 6.53 -11.17 8.84
CA PRO A 87 7.30 -10.52 9.91
C PRO A 87 7.15 -9.00 9.99
N SER A 88 7.13 -8.30 8.84
CA SER A 88 6.91 -6.84 8.84
C SER A 88 5.53 -6.48 9.37
N LEU A 89 4.49 -7.23 9.00
CA LEU A 89 3.14 -7.00 9.48
C LEU A 89 3.00 -7.33 10.98
N VAL A 90 3.70 -8.37 11.46
CA VAL A 90 3.79 -8.65 12.90
C VAL A 90 4.33 -7.44 13.65
N ASN A 91 5.36 -6.79 13.14
CA ASN A 91 5.91 -5.58 13.77
C ASN A 91 4.95 -4.39 13.68
N MET A 92 4.19 -4.26 12.58
CA MET A 92 3.12 -3.26 12.49
C MET A 92 2.06 -3.50 13.58
N TYR A 93 1.68 -4.75 13.82
CA TYR A 93 0.73 -5.11 14.89
C TYR A 93 1.30 -4.81 16.28
N LYS A 94 2.60 -5.05 16.50
CA LYS A 94 3.25 -4.67 17.77
C LYS A 94 3.16 -3.17 18.02
N GLU A 95 3.41 -2.37 17.00
CA GLU A 95 3.32 -0.91 17.12
C GLU A 95 1.88 -0.48 17.39
N LEU A 96 0.92 -1.09 16.71
CA LEU A 96 -0.51 -0.82 16.94
C LEU A 96 -0.93 -1.17 18.37
N GLU A 97 -0.51 -2.31 18.88
CA GLU A 97 -0.79 -2.72 20.27
C GLU A 97 -0.21 -1.73 21.28
N ALA A 98 0.98 -1.19 21.01
CA ALA A 98 1.64 -0.25 21.91
C ALA A 98 1.02 1.15 21.89
N SER A 99 0.46 1.58 20.76
CA SER A 99 0.07 2.98 20.54
C SER A 99 -1.43 3.23 20.43
N ILE A 100 -2.22 2.23 20.00
CA ILE A 100 -3.67 2.40 19.81
C ILE A 100 -4.42 1.75 20.96
N PRO A 101 -5.11 2.52 21.82
CA PRO A 101 -5.90 1.95 22.89
C PRO A 101 -6.97 0.99 22.34
N GLY A 102 -7.05 -0.20 22.95
CA GLY A 102 -8.03 -1.20 22.56
C GLY A 102 -7.67 -2.04 21.33
N PHE A 103 -6.51 -1.79 20.71
CA PHE A 103 -6.09 -2.63 19.59
C PHE A 103 -5.76 -4.04 20.07
N THR A 104 -6.39 -5.02 19.44
CA THR A 104 -6.13 -6.45 19.66
C THR A 104 -5.65 -7.04 18.36
N ARG A 105 -4.47 -7.67 18.40
CA ARG A 105 -3.86 -8.29 17.23
C ARG A 105 -4.75 -9.42 16.71
N PRO A 106 -5.19 -9.35 15.43
CA PRO A 106 -5.89 -10.47 14.82
C PRO A 106 -4.92 -11.61 14.50
N LYS A 107 -5.47 -12.80 14.28
CA LYS A 107 -4.67 -13.96 13.86
C LYS A 107 -4.37 -13.97 12.36
N HIS A 108 -5.09 -13.13 11.58
CA HIS A 108 -4.90 -13.00 10.14
C HIS A 108 -4.12 -11.74 9.79
N GLY A 109 -3.67 -11.64 8.54
CA GLY A 109 -2.98 -10.48 8.00
C GLY A 109 -3.70 -9.83 6.83
N TYR A 110 -5.03 -9.89 6.77
CA TYR A 110 -5.83 -9.41 5.66
C TYR A 110 -6.29 -7.96 5.93
N LEU A 111 -5.77 -7.01 5.17
CA LEU A 111 -5.91 -5.58 5.44
C LEU A 111 -6.94 -4.86 4.56
N GLU A 112 -7.83 -5.58 3.88
CA GLU A 112 -8.85 -4.96 3.04
C GLU A 112 -9.68 -3.93 3.80
N SER A 113 -9.98 -4.16 5.08
CA SER A 113 -10.76 -3.21 5.88
C SER A 113 -10.06 -1.86 6.06
N TRP A 114 -8.72 -1.83 6.02
CA TRP A 114 -7.98 -0.56 6.00
C TRP A 114 -8.20 0.16 4.66
N ALA A 115 -8.07 -0.57 3.56
CA ALA A 115 -8.24 0.00 2.23
C ALA A 115 -9.64 0.59 2.03
N ARG A 116 -10.67 -0.09 2.53
CA ARG A 116 -12.06 0.37 2.46
C ARG A 116 -12.31 1.67 3.24
N GLN A 117 -11.43 2.03 4.15
CA GLN A 117 -11.52 3.27 4.94
C GLN A 117 -10.68 4.41 4.35
N GLY A 118 -10.03 4.21 3.22
CA GLY A 118 -9.22 5.24 2.57
C GLY A 118 -7.72 5.10 2.78
N VAL A 119 -7.25 3.95 3.23
CA VAL A 119 -5.80 3.65 3.32
C VAL A 119 -5.38 2.99 2.02
N LEU A 120 -4.68 3.75 1.17
CA LEU A 120 -4.12 3.22 -0.07
C LEU A 120 -2.87 2.41 0.26
N LEU A 121 -3.00 1.09 0.18
CA LEU A 121 -1.90 0.15 0.45
C LEU A 121 -1.22 -0.17 -0.88
N LEU A 122 -0.23 0.65 -1.24
CA LEU A 122 0.38 0.63 -2.57
C LEU A 122 1.79 0.07 -2.52
N ASN A 123 2.04 -1.03 -3.24
CA ASN A 123 3.39 -1.45 -3.58
C ASN A 123 3.95 -0.60 -4.71
N THR A 124 5.23 -0.30 -4.70
CA THR A 124 5.87 0.49 -5.76
C THR A 124 6.14 -0.35 -7.02
N VAL A 125 6.22 -1.67 -6.85
CA VAL A 125 6.27 -2.67 -7.93
C VAL A 125 5.07 -3.59 -7.74
N LEU A 126 4.25 -3.78 -8.76
CA LEU A 126 2.94 -4.41 -8.61
C LEU A 126 2.90 -5.90 -8.90
N THR A 127 3.97 -6.46 -9.43
CA THR A 127 4.09 -7.90 -9.70
C THR A 127 5.47 -8.41 -9.29
N VAL A 128 5.56 -9.74 -9.12
CA VAL A 128 6.81 -10.42 -8.80
C VAL A 128 6.75 -11.86 -9.32
N GLU A 129 7.88 -12.39 -9.77
CA GLU A 129 7.99 -13.81 -10.08
C GLU A 129 8.03 -14.62 -8.78
N GLY A 130 7.31 -15.73 -8.76
CA GLY A 130 7.25 -16.60 -7.60
C GLY A 130 8.62 -17.04 -7.12
N GLY A 131 8.90 -16.87 -5.82
CA GLY A 131 10.17 -17.22 -5.20
C GLY A 131 11.33 -16.28 -5.51
N GLN A 132 11.13 -15.21 -6.29
CA GLN A 132 12.21 -14.34 -6.77
C GLN A 132 11.93 -12.88 -6.38
N ALA A 133 12.30 -12.50 -5.15
CA ALA A 133 12.16 -11.14 -4.69
C ALA A 133 12.82 -10.15 -5.65
N HIS A 134 12.17 -9.00 -5.88
CA HIS A 134 12.63 -7.92 -6.74
C HIS A 134 12.76 -8.27 -8.23
N SER A 135 12.28 -9.43 -8.65
CA SER A 135 12.43 -9.90 -10.04
C SER A 135 11.79 -8.99 -11.09
N HIS A 136 10.73 -8.23 -10.72
CA HIS A 136 10.04 -7.31 -11.63
C HIS A 136 10.37 -5.84 -11.37
N ALA A 137 11.39 -5.55 -10.58
CA ALA A 137 11.73 -4.17 -10.19
C ALA A 137 12.07 -3.26 -11.38
N LYS A 138 12.51 -3.83 -12.51
CA LYS A 138 12.97 -3.08 -13.69
C LYS A 138 11.98 -3.11 -14.85
N LEU A 139 10.78 -3.67 -14.67
CA LEU A 139 9.81 -3.77 -15.77
C LEU A 139 9.15 -2.45 -16.15
N GLY A 140 9.10 -1.48 -15.24
CA GLY A 140 8.44 -0.20 -15.47
C GLY A 140 7.38 0.16 -14.44
N TRP A 141 7.07 -0.73 -13.49
CA TRP A 141 6.08 -0.45 -12.44
C TRP A 141 6.42 0.79 -11.62
N GLU A 142 7.70 1.04 -11.34
CA GLU A 142 8.09 2.19 -10.52
C GLU A 142 7.79 3.52 -11.21
N THR A 143 7.94 3.60 -12.53
CA THR A 143 7.51 4.78 -13.29
C THR A 143 6.03 5.03 -13.13
N PHE A 144 5.22 3.98 -13.20
CA PHE A 144 3.77 4.06 -13.01
C PHE A 144 3.41 4.51 -11.60
N THR A 145 4.00 3.90 -10.57
CA THR A 145 3.69 4.25 -9.19
C THR A 145 4.23 5.62 -8.79
N ASP A 146 5.33 6.08 -9.38
CA ASP A 146 5.77 7.48 -9.25
C ASP A 146 4.69 8.43 -9.75
N LYS A 147 4.08 8.11 -10.89
CA LYS A 147 2.97 8.92 -11.44
C LYS A 147 1.75 8.88 -10.53
N VAL A 148 1.42 7.73 -9.96
CA VAL A 148 0.32 7.61 -9.00
C VAL A 148 0.53 8.56 -7.81
N ILE A 149 1.73 8.56 -7.23
CA ILE A 149 2.05 9.44 -6.10
C ILE A 149 1.96 10.91 -6.51
N ALA A 150 2.47 11.25 -7.70
CA ALA A 150 2.37 12.62 -8.23
C ALA A 150 0.91 13.07 -8.40
N LEU A 151 0.04 12.17 -8.85
CA LEU A 151 -1.39 12.48 -9.02
C LEU A 151 -2.12 12.66 -7.69
N ILE A 152 -1.80 11.86 -6.68
CA ILE A 152 -2.32 12.06 -5.32
C ILE A 152 -1.86 13.42 -4.79
N ASN A 153 -0.58 13.72 -4.96
CA ASN A 153 -0.02 15.00 -4.54
C ASN A 153 -0.74 16.19 -5.19
N GLN A 154 -1.09 16.07 -6.46
CA GLN A 154 -1.71 17.13 -7.24
C GLN A 154 -3.21 17.28 -6.94
N HIS A 155 -3.95 16.17 -6.86
CA HIS A 155 -5.41 16.16 -6.87
C HIS A 155 -6.04 16.00 -5.49
N CYS A 156 -5.31 15.53 -4.50
CA CYS A 156 -5.81 15.35 -3.14
C CYS A 156 -5.27 16.43 -2.20
N GLU A 157 -5.89 16.59 -1.05
CA GLU A 157 -5.43 17.51 -0.01
C GLU A 157 -5.42 16.81 1.35
N GLY A 158 -4.38 17.13 2.15
CA GLY A 158 -4.30 16.64 3.51
C GLY A 158 -4.14 15.13 3.64
N VAL A 159 -3.50 14.48 2.68
CA VAL A 159 -3.22 13.05 2.75
C VAL A 159 -2.04 12.79 3.68
N VAL A 160 -2.15 11.76 4.50
CA VAL A 160 -1.06 11.30 5.36
C VAL A 160 -0.28 10.21 4.63
N PHE A 161 1.00 10.48 4.39
CA PHE A 161 1.90 9.52 3.76
C PHE A 161 2.77 8.87 4.83
N LEU A 162 2.64 7.56 5.00
CA LEU A 162 3.48 6.77 5.89
C LEU A 162 4.61 6.16 5.07
N LEU A 163 5.81 6.71 5.23
CA LEU A 163 6.99 6.37 4.44
C LEU A 163 8.00 5.64 5.31
N TRP A 164 8.01 4.33 5.22
CA TRP A 164 8.83 3.46 6.05
C TRP A 164 10.02 2.91 5.27
N GLY A 165 11.20 3.32 5.67
CA GLY A 165 12.46 2.93 5.05
C GLY A 165 12.90 3.90 3.94
N ALA A 166 14.17 3.76 3.54
CA ALA A 166 14.80 4.68 2.60
C ALA A 166 14.13 4.69 1.22
N HIS A 167 13.69 3.52 0.75
CA HIS A 167 13.04 3.38 -0.57
C HIS A 167 11.74 4.18 -0.64
N ALA A 168 10.86 4.01 0.35
CA ALA A 168 9.60 4.75 0.43
C ALA A 168 9.85 6.26 0.59
N GLN A 169 10.80 6.64 1.42
CA GLN A 169 11.14 8.05 1.66
C GLN A 169 11.67 8.73 0.40
N LYS A 170 12.48 8.03 -0.38
CA LYS A 170 12.97 8.52 -1.68
C LYS A 170 11.80 8.74 -2.66
N LYS A 171 10.88 7.80 -2.71
CA LYS A 171 9.67 7.86 -3.55
C LYS A 171 8.81 9.08 -3.18
N GLY A 172 8.76 9.43 -1.91
CA GLY A 172 7.96 10.52 -1.38
C GLY A 172 8.58 11.92 -1.51
N ARG A 173 9.76 12.06 -2.11
CA ARG A 173 10.44 13.37 -2.22
C ARG A 173 9.66 14.42 -2.99
N ILE A 174 8.81 13.99 -3.91
CA ILE A 174 8.00 14.90 -4.76
C ILE A 174 6.77 15.46 -4.04
N ILE A 175 6.43 14.93 -2.85
CA ILE A 175 5.21 15.29 -2.15
C ILE A 175 5.34 16.68 -1.53
N ASP A 176 4.34 17.52 -1.75
CA ASP A 176 4.26 18.87 -1.17
C ASP A 176 3.89 18.77 0.30
N ARG A 177 4.85 19.06 1.17
CA ARG A 177 4.70 18.99 2.63
C ARG A 177 3.82 20.07 3.22
N GLN A 178 3.48 21.09 2.46
CA GLN A 178 2.52 22.11 2.89
C GLN A 178 1.08 21.67 2.66
N ARG A 179 0.86 20.78 1.70
CA ARG A 179 -0.47 20.26 1.36
C ARG A 179 -0.77 18.93 2.02
N HIS A 180 0.25 18.14 2.30
CA HIS A 180 0.14 16.77 2.81
C HIS A 180 1.01 16.58 4.04
N HIS A 181 0.71 15.54 4.79
CA HIS A 181 1.41 15.20 6.02
C HIS A 181 2.28 13.96 5.80
N ILE A 182 3.59 14.08 6.04
CA ILE A 182 4.53 12.97 5.84
C ILE A 182 5.06 12.52 7.19
N LEU A 183 4.90 11.22 7.47
CA LEU A 183 5.48 10.56 8.64
C LEU A 183 6.52 9.54 8.15
N ALA A 184 7.77 9.73 8.55
CA ALA A 184 8.88 8.89 8.13
C ALA A 184 9.44 8.11 9.31
N ALA A 185 9.76 6.85 9.10
CA ALA A 185 10.38 5.97 10.09
C ALA A 185 11.19 4.88 9.39
N PRO A 186 12.07 4.15 10.10
CA PRO A 186 12.65 2.93 9.55
C PRO A 186 11.59 1.91 9.16
N HIS A 187 11.93 0.98 8.29
CA HIS A 187 11.01 -0.04 7.80
C HIS A 187 10.60 -1.01 8.94
N PRO A 188 9.35 -1.52 8.96
CA PRO A 188 8.89 -2.48 9.96
C PRO A 188 9.53 -3.88 9.87
N SER A 189 10.36 -4.15 8.87
CA SER A 189 11.13 -5.39 8.78
C SER A 189 11.86 -5.69 10.09
N PRO A 190 11.99 -6.97 10.50
CA PRO A 190 12.82 -7.35 11.66
C PRO A 190 14.25 -6.81 11.62
N LEU A 191 14.77 -6.53 10.42
CA LEU A 191 16.11 -5.97 10.24
C LEU A 191 16.23 -4.52 10.72
N SER A 192 15.15 -3.77 10.80
CA SER A 192 15.17 -2.32 11.04
C SER A 192 14.10 -1.79 11.99
N ALA A 193 13.08 -2.57 12.32
CA ALA A 193 11.96 -2.11 13.15
C ALA A 193 12.41 -1.55 14.50
N HIS A 194 13.40 -2.17 15.11
CA HIS A 194 13.96 -1.74 16.40
C HIS A 194 14.74 -0.42 16.33
N ARG A 195 15.04 0.06 15.12
CA ARG A 195 15.80 1.30 14.90
C ARG A 195 14.93 2.55 14.91
N GLY A 196 13.63 2.41 15.14
CA GLY A 196 12.72 3.55 15.22
C GLY A 196 11.34 3.38 14.62
N PHE A 197 11.00 2.22 14.02
CA PHE A 197 9.64 1.91 13.65
C PHE A 197 8.80 1.61 14.90
N LEU A 198 9.29 0.72 15.76
CA LEU A 198 8.65 0.45 17.05
C LEU A 198 8.81 1.69 17.94
N GLY A 199 7.70 2.26 18.36
CA GLY A 199 7.64 3.51 19.10
C GLY A 199 7.40 4.75 18.25
N CYS A 200 7.28 4.62 16.92
CA CYS A 200 7.09 5.78 16.05
C CYS A 200 5.74 6.47 16.24
N GLY A 201 4.70 5.76 16.68
CA GLY A 201 3.38 6.32 16.92
C GLY A 201 2.63 6.76 15.66
N HIS A 202 3.03 6.30 14.48
CA HIS A 202 2.47 6.77 13.21
C HIS A 202 0.98 6.53 13.08
N PHE A 203 0.47 5.39 13.55
CA PHE A 203 -0.96 5.07 13.46
C PHE A 203 -1.79 6.00 14.33
N LEU A 204 -1.33 6.28 15.55
CA LEU A 204 -1.98 7.21 16.47
C LEU A 204 -1.92 8.64 15.91
N GLN A 205 -0.76 9.08 15.44
CA GLN A 205 -0.58 10.41 14.86
C GLN A 205 -1.49 10.60 13.64
N THR A 206 -1.62 9.57 12.80
CA THR A 206 -2.53 9.60 11.65
C THR A 206 -3.97 9.86 12.11
N ASN A 207 -4.44 9.14 13.11
CA ASN A 207 -5.80 9.33 13.61
C ASN A 207 -6.01 10.69 14.28
N GLN A 208 -5.01 11.18 15.00
CA GLN A 208 -5.06 12.53 15.59
C GLN A 208 -5.19 13.59 14.49
N TYR A 209 -4.39 13.47 13.45
CA TYR A 209 -4.41 14.39 12.32
C TYR A 209 -5.76 14.34 11.58
N LEU A 210 -6.28 13.15 11.31
CA LEU A 210 -7.58 13.00 10.64
C LEU A 210 -8.72 13.59 11.47
N THR A 211 -8.71 13.33 12.77
CA THR A 211 -9.72 13.86 13.70
C THR A 211 -9.67 15.38 13.77
N GLU A 212 -8.48 15.97 13.86
CA GLU A 212 -8.29 17.42 13.89
C GLU A 212 -8.87 18.11 12.67
N ARG A 213 -8.80 17.49 11.50
CA ARG A 213 -9.35 18.05 10.26
C ARG A 213 -10.81 17.70 10.01
N GLY A 214 -11.46 17.01 10.95
CA GLY A 214 -12.89 16.66 10.86
C GLY A 214 -13.18 15.36 10.12
N ASP A 215 -12.16 14.55 9.80
CA ASP A 215 -12.36 13.24 9.18
C ASP A 215 -12.48 12.15 10.24
N ALA A 216 -13.14 11.06 9.89
CA ALA A 216 -13.19 9.88 10.75
C ALA A 216 -11.81 9.27 10.91
N PRO A 217 -11.41 8.88 12.15
CA PRO A 217 -10.17 8.13 12.34
C PRO A 217 -10.28 6.76 11.70
N ILE A 218 -9.12 6.16 11.40
CA ILE A 218 -9.07 4.79 10.87
C ILE A 218 -9.25 3.81 12.03
N ASN A 219 -10.16 2.86 11.85
CA ASN A 219 -10.20 1.67 12.70
C ASN A 219 -9.10 0.72 12.22
N TRP A 220 -7.99 0.68 12.97
CA TRP A 220 -6.82 -0.09 12.58
C TRP A 220 -6.94 -1.59 12.88
N ILE A 221 -7.99 -2.04 13.59
CA ILE A 221 -8.22 -3.47 13.83
C ILE A 221 -8.66 -4.10 12.51
N PRO A 222 -7.81 -4.94 11.87
CA PRO A 222 -8.20 -5.55 10.60
C PRO A 222 -9.38 -6.53 10.80
N GLN A 223 -10.33 -6.44 9.89
CA GLN A 223 -11.54 -7.26 9.94
C GLN A 223 -11.64 -8.10 8.67
N LEU A 224 -12.00 -9.38 8.84
CA LEU A 224 -12.30 -10.24 7.70
C LEU A 224 -13.63 -9.82 7.08
N PRO A 225 -13.80 -10.02 5.75
CA PRO A 225 -15.10 -9.81 5.12
C PRO A 225 -16.16 -10.67 5.79
N VAL A 226 -17.38 -10.13 5.90
CA VAL A 226 -18.51 -10.93 6.36
C VAL A 226 -18.78 -12.00 5.31
N THR A 227 -18.58 -13.27 5.68
CA THR A 227 -19.00 -14.39 4.84
C THR A 227 -20.53 -14.38 4.80
N GLN A 228 -21.07 -14.12 3.61
CA GLN A 228 -22.48 -14.40 3.41
C GLN A 228 -22.67 -15.93 3.47
N ALA A 229 -23.39 -16.35 4.47
CA ALA A 229 -23.80 -17.73 4.58
C ALA A 229 -24.75 -18.08 3.43
#